data_3e60e6f72e64825dfb8febc2ac4c0bd3
#
_entry.id   3e60e6f72e64825dfb8febc2ac4c0bd3
#
_cell.length_a   1.000
_cell.length_b   1.000
_cell.length_c   1.000
_cell.angle_alpha   90.00
_cell.angle_beta   90.00
_cell.angle_gamma   90.00
#
_symmetry.space_group_name_H-M   'P 1'
#
loop_
_entity.id
_entity.type
_entity.pdbx_description
1 polymer ?
#
loop_
_entity_poly.entity_id
_entity_poly.type
_entity_poly.pdbx_seq_one_letter_code
_entity_poly.pdbx_strand_id
1 'polypeptide(L)'
;ATREWTDAERLTHEKAALGFYLSGHPYAAFAAELAPLVRTPLAALAPRKDPVLIAGIVVALRIQNGRRGKMAFVTLDDGDAQAEVVVFNETFDAARSLLREDQLVIVEAKITPRMGEGGELQGLRISAEAVFDLPALRRRHARVLRLACNGGADAKRLYELLAPFRPGVLPIVVEYRNHGVTGELELPEDWRATPDDTLIAQPA
;
A
#
# COMPACT_ATOMS: atom_id res chain seq x y z
N ALA A 1 9.06 -33.54 -7.19
CA ALA A 1 8.00 -32.79 -6.49
C ALA A 1 7.89 -31.44 -7.18
N THR A 2 6.74 -31.13 -7.72
CA THR A 2 6.45 -29.81 -8.33
C THR A 2 6.26 -28.83 -7.17
N ARG A 3 6.96 -27.71 -7.21
CA ARG A 3 6.79 -26.63 -6.22
C ARG A 3 5.36 -26.10 -6.35
N GLU A 4 4.62 -26.00 -5.26
CA GLU A 4 3.35 -25.30 -5.23
C GLU A 4 3.56 -23.80 -5.46
N TRP A 5 2.62 -23.21 -6.20
CA TRP A 5 2.64 -21.77 -6.43
C TRP A 5 2.37 -21.01 -5.14
N THR A 6 3.04 -19.89 -4.96
CA THR A 6 2.66 -18.91 -3.95
C THR A 6 1.29 -18.32 -4.31
N ASP A 7 0.60 -17.72 -3.33
CA ASP A 7 -0.69 -17.07 -3.57
C ASP A 7 -0.59 -15.99 -4.66
N ALA A 8 0.48 -15.21 -4.68
CA ALA A 8 0.71 -14.19 -5.70
C ALA A 8 0.92 -14.80 -7.10
N GLU A 9 1.69 -15.87 -7.22
CA GLU A 9 1.90 -16.59 -8.49
C GLU A 9 0.57 -17.17 -8.99
N ARG A 10 -0.21 -17.78 -8.09
CA ARG A 10 -1.52 -18.34 -8.41
C ARG A 10 -2.49 -17.28 -8.93
N LEU A 11 -2.64 -16.16 -8.23
CA LEU A 11 -3.48 -15.05 -8.65
C LEU A 11 -3.06 -14.46 -9.99
N THR A 12 -1.74 -14.35 -10.24
CA THR A 12 -1.22 -13.89 -11.53
C THR A 12 -1.62 -14.84 -12.67
N HIS A 13 -1.51 -16.15 -12.45
CA HIS A 13 -1.91 -17.15 -13.44
C HIS A 13 -3.42 -17.21 -13.66
N GLU A 14 -4.21 -17.08 -12.59
CA GLU A 14 -5.68 -17.00 -12.69
C GLU A 14 -6.10 -15.80 -13.55
N LYS A 15 -5.57 -14.62 -13.28
CA LYS A 15 -5.84 -13.41 -14.06
C LYS A 15 -5.45 -13.59 -15.54
N ALA A 16 -4.26 -14.15 -15.79
CA ALA A 16 -3.77 -14.36 -17.16
C ALA A 16 -4.63 -15.37 -17.94
N ALA A 17 -5.13 -16.42 -17.26
CA ALA A 17 -5.91 -17.49 -17.90
C ALA A 17 -7.41 -17.18 -18.00
N LEU A 18 -7.99 -16.55 -16.96
CA LEU A 18 -9.42 -16.37 -16.80
C LEU A 18 -9.89 -14.92 -16.98
N GLY A 19 -8.96 -13.96 -16.89
CA GLY A 19 -9.27 -12.54 -16.89
C GLY A 19 -9.73 -11.97 -15.55
N PHE A 20 -9.84 -12.81 -14.52
CA PHE A 20 -10.23 -12.42 -13.15
C PHE A 20 -9.53 -13.28 -12.10
N TYR A 21 -9.58 -12.85 -10.84
CA TYR A 21 -9.04 -13.59 -9.69
C TYR A 21 -10.11 -14.53 -9.14
N LEU A 22 -9.79 -15.81 -8.98
CA LEU A 22 -10.72 -16.86 -8.52
C LEU A 22 -10.48 -17.23 -7.04
N SER A 23 -9.24 -17.41 -6.63
CA SER A 23 -8.89 -17.97 -5.32
C SER A 23 -8.65 -16.92 -4.23
N GLY A 24 -8.73 -15.64 -4.57
CA GLY A 24 -8.50 -14.53 -3.64
C GLY A 24 -8.42 -13.20 -4.36
N HIS A 25 -8.10 -12.14 -3.62
CA HIS A 25 -7.88 -10.81 -4.19
C HIS A 25 -6.47 -10.31 -3.87
N PRO A 26 -5.73 -9.70 -4.84
CA PRO A 26 -4.35 -9.25 -4.61
C PRO A 26 -4.19 -8.29 -3.44
N TYR A 27 -5.22 -7.49 -3.16
CA TYR A 27 -5.24 -6.57 -2.02
C TYR A 27 -5.05 -7.26 -0.67
N ALA A 28 -5.51 -8.50 -0.52
CA ALA A 28 -5.43 -9.27 0.73
C ALA A 28 -3.98 -9.43 1.24
N ALA A 29 -3.01 -9.51 0.33
CA ALA A 29 -1.59 -9.60 0.68
C ALA A 29 -1.07 -8.34 1.42
N PHE A 30 -1.72 -7.20 1.24
CA PHE A 30 -1.33 -5.92 1.79
C PHE A 30 -2.25 -5.43 2.91
N ALA A 31 -3.41 -6.05 3.09
CA ALA A 31 -4.47 -5.58 3.97
C ALA A 31 -4.01 -5.42 5.43
N ALA A 32 -3.25 -6.39 5.96
CA ALA A 32 -2.75 -6.35 7.33
C ALA A 32 -1.77 -5.17 7.57
N GLU A 33 -0.92 -4.87 6.61
CA GLU A 33 0.02 -3.75 6.69
C GLU A 33 -0.69 -2.40 6.54
N LEU A 34 -1.68 -2.34 5.67
CA LEU A 34 -2.42 -1.09 5.40
C LEU A 34 -3.43 -0.73 6.49
N ALA A 35 -4.00 -1.72 7.20
CA ALA A 35 -5.07 -1.53 8.18
C ALA A 35 -4.82 -0.42 9.24
N PRO A 36 -3.62 -0.22 9.80
CA PRO A 36 -3.36 0.86 10.74
C PRO A 36 -3.50 2.27 10.14
N LEU A 37 -3.28 2.41 8.84
CA LEU A 37 -3.25 3.69 8.12
C LEU A 37 -4.52 3.91 7.29
N VAL A 38 -4.97 2.91 6.55
CA VAL A 38 -6.16 2.93 5.70
C VAL A 38 -7.35 2.41 6.51
N ARG A 39 -7.96 3.31 7.28
CA ARG A 39 -9.03 2.96 8.23
C ARG A 39 -10.43 2.93 7.61
N THR A 40 -10.58 3.42 6.40
CA THR A 40 -11.87 3.52 5.72
C THR A 40 -11.84 2.62 4.49
N PRO A 41 -12.54 1.46 4.50
CA PRO A 41 -12.67 0.61 3.33
C PRO A 41 -13.47 1.32 2.23
N LEU A 42 -13.30 0.89 0.98
CA LEU A 42 -13.98 1.52 -0.16
C LEU A 42 -15.51 1.44 -0.04
N ALA A 43 -16.03 0.37 0.56
CA ALA A 43 -17.46 0.21 0.81
C ALA A 43 -18.05 1.23 1.81
N ALA A 44 -17.22 1.82 2.68
CA ALA A 44 -17.66 2.72 3.75
C ALA A 44 -17.32 4.20 3.46
N LEU A 45 -17.01 4.55 2.21
CA LEU A 45 -16.70 5.93 1.84
C LEU A 45 -17.92 6.84 2.01
N ALA A 46 -17.71 7.97 2.65
CA ALA A 46 -18.73 8.98 2.88
C ALA A 46 -18.12 10.39 2.72
N PRO A 47 -18.92 11.40 2.38
CA PRO A 47 -18.44 12.77 2.30
C PRO A 47 -17.82 13.21 3.61
N ARG A 48 -16.64 13.85 3.54
CA ARG A 48 -15.93 14.36 4.71
C ARG A 48 -15.11 15.58 4.39
N LYS A 49 -14.83 16.36 5.45
CA LYS A 49 -14.11 17.62 5.32
C LYS A 49 -12.62 17.40 5.06
N ASP A 50 -12.03 16.47 5.82
CA ASP A 50 -10.60 16.21 5.77
C ASP A 50 -10.30 15.05 4.79
N PRO A 51 -9.16 15.09 4.09
CA PRO A 51 -8.71 14.00 3.26
C PRO A 51 -8.53 12.69 4.05
N VAL A 52 -8.67 11.58 3.37
CA VAL A 52 -8.54 10.24 3.95
C VAL A 52 -7.67 9.37 3.06
N LEU A 53 -6.88 8.50 3.69
CA LEU A 53 -6.16 7.47 2.96
C LEU A 53 -7.13 6.34 2.61
N ILE A 54 -7.19 6.03 1.32
CA ILE A 54 -7.86 4.86 0.75
C ILE A 54 -6.83 4.06 -0.05
N ALA A 55 -7.05 2.78 -0.22
CA ALA A 55 -6.14 1.93 -0.99
C ALA A 55 -6.93 0.89 -1.78
N GLY A 56 -6.34 0.42 -2.87
CA GLY A 56 -6.91 -0.63 -3.70
C GLY A 56 -5.97 -1.00 -4.84
N ILE A 57 -6.30 -2.09 -5.48
CA ILE A 57 -5.68 -2.49 -6.75
C ILE A 57 -6.34 -1.69 -7.88
N VAL A 58 -5.56 -1.16 -8.78
CA VAL A 58 -6.07 -0.49 -9.98
C VAL A 58 -6.65 -1.54 -10.93
N VAL A 59 -7.97 -1.55 -11.08
CA VAL A 59 -8.66 -2.49 -11.99
C VAL A 59 -9.05 -1.85 -13.33
N ALA A 60 -9.10 -0.53 -13.39
CA ALA A 60 -9.31 0.21 -14.64
C ALA A 60 -8.65 1.59 -14.58
N LEU A 61 -8.11 2.03 -15.70
CA LEU A 61 -7.51 3.35 -15.88
C LEU A 61 -7.98 3.98 -17.18
N ARG A 62 -8.61 5.14 -17.09
CA ARG A 62 -9.05 5.92 -18.25
C ARG A 62 -8.48 7.33 -18.18
N ILE A 63 -7.69 7.71 -19.17
CA ILE A 63 -7.06 9.03 -19.25
C ILE A 63 -7.89 9.91 -20.19
N GLN A 64 -8.17 11.14 -19.78
CA GLN A 64 -8.87 12.13 -20.59
C GLN A 64 -8.09 13.45 -20.63
N ASN A 65 -8.14 14.11 -21.77
CA ASN A 65 -7.61 15.46 -21.94
C ASN A 65 -8.74 16.47 -21.63
N GLY A 66 -8.61 17.16 -20.51
CA GLY A 66 -9.53 18.24 -20.12
C GLY A 66 -9.01 19.61 -20.54
N ARG A 67 -9.82 20.63 -20.40
CA ARG A 67 -9.45 22.04 -20.68
C ARG A 67 -8.29 22.55 -19.81
N ARG A 68 -8.07 21.94 -18.65
CA ARG A 68 -7.04 22.33 -17.66
C ARG A 68 -5.89 21.33 -17.57
N GLY A 69 -5.72 20.46 -18.56
CA GLY A 69 -4.68 19.43 -18.58
C GLY A 69 -5.25 18.00 -18.58
N LYS A 70 -4.37 17.03 -18.41
CA LYS A 70 -4.74 15.61 -18.37
C LYS A 70 -5.35 15.25 -17.02
N MET A 71 -6.34 14.37 -17.04
CA MET A 71 -6.92 13.78 -15.86
C MET A 71 -7.07 12.26 -16.06
N ALA A 72 -6.99 11.51 -14.99
CA ALA A 72 -7.25 10.09 -15.01
C ALA A 72 -8.45 9.75 -14.11
N PHE A 73 -9.25 8.80 -14.58
CA PHE A 73 -10.25 8.10 -13.80
C PHE A 73 -9.68 6.73 -13.48
N VAL A 74 -9.48 6.46 -12.22
CA VAL A 74 -8.84 5.26 -11.71
C VAL A 74 -9.87 4.50 -10.88
N THR A 75 -10.20 3.28 -11.29
CA THR A 75 -11.05 2.41 -10.47
C THR A 75 -10.17 1.58 -9.57
N LEU A 76 -10.34 1.75 -8.27
CA LEU A 76 -9.69 0.99 -7.22
C LEU A 76 -10.61 -0.12 -6.71
N ASP A 77 -10.02 -1.26 -6.37
CA ASP A 77 -10.71 -2.43 -5.80
C ASP A 77 -9.95 -2.90 -4.55
N ASP A 78 -10.62 -3.01 -3.40
CA ASP A 78 -10.06 -3.51 -2.14
C ASP A 78 -10.48 -4.96 -1.82
N GLY A 79 -11.14 -5.62 -2.78
CA GLY A 79 -11.66 -6.97 -2.65
C GLY A 79 -13.11 -7.03 -2.18
N ASP A 80 -13.60 -6.00 -1.49
CA ASP A 80 -14.97 -5.91 -1.00
C ASP A 80 -15.81 -4.92 -1.83
N ALA A 81 -15.18 -3.86 -2.35
CA ALA A 81 -15.85 -2.82 -3.12
C ALA A 81 -14.92 -2.15 -4.13
N GLN A 82 -15.54 -1.45 -5.08
CA GLN A 82 -14.83 -0.62 -6.06
C GLN A 82 -15.21 0.85 -5.91
N ALA A 83 -14.23 1.73 -6.15
CA ALA A 83 -14.43 3.17 -6.15
C ALA A 83 -13.66 3.84 -7.29
N GLU A 84 -14.34 4.75 -8.01
CA GLU A 84 -13.69 5.57 -9.03
C GLU A 84 -13.09 6.83 -8.40
N VAL A 85 -11.79 7.01 -8.58
CA VAL A 85 -11.00 8.15 -8.11
C VAL A 85 -10.60 9.00 -9.30
N VAL A 86 -10.83 10.29 -9.22
CA VAL A 86 -10.38 11.25 -10.23
C VAL A 86 -9.04 11.83 -9.82
N VAL A 87 -8.04 11.69 -10.68
CA VAL A 87 -6.68 12.22 -10.49
C VAL A 87 -6.45 13.34 -11.50
N PHE A 88 -6.26 14.57 -11.00
CA PHE A 88 -6.15 15.77 -11.84
C PHE A 88 -4.70 16.16 -12.10
N ASN A 89 -4.44 16.70 -13.29
CA ASN A 89 -3.25 17.47 -13.72
C ASN A 89 -1.93 17.07 -13.00
N GLU A 90 -1.48 17.95 -12.10
CA GLU A 90 -0.20 17.82 -11.40
C GLU A 90 -0.09 16.52 -10.60
N THR A 91 -1.17 16.11 -9.91
CA THR A 91 -1.24 14.84 -9.20
C THR A 91 -1.11 13.65 -10.15
N PHE A 92 -1.73 13.74 -11.34
CA PHE A 92 -1.60 12.72 -12.37
C PHE A 92 -0.19 12.63 -12.91
N ASP A 93 0.45 13.76 -13.24
CA ASP A 93 1.80 13.79 -13.78
C ASP A 93 2.82 13.21 -12.76
N ALA A 94 2.65 13.55 -11.48
CA ALA A 94 3.49 13.01 -10.39
C ALA A 94 3.29 11.50 -10.17
N ALA A 95 2.05 11.01 -10.33
CA ALA A 95 1.68 9.62 -10.04
C ALA A 95 1.64 8.71 -11.29
N ARG A 96 1.94 9.21 -12.47
CA ARG A 96 1.75 8.49 -13.73
C ARG A 96 2.43 7.12 -13.79
N SER A 97 3.60 6.99 -13.17
CA SER A 97 4.34 5.72 -13.12
C SER A 97 3.68 4.69 -12.21
N LEU A 98 2.90 5.13 -11.22
CA LEU A 98 2.21 4.30 -10.24
C LEU A 98 0.83 3.85 -10.74
N LEU A 99 0.18 4.67 -11.58
CA LEU A 99 -1.17 4.42 -12.09
C LEU A 99 -1.12 3.44 -13.26
N ARG A 100 -1.07 2.15 -12.92
CA ARG A 100 -1.11 1.03 -13.88
C ARG A 100 -2.08 -0.03 -13.35
N GLU A 101 -2.73 -0.75 -14.27
CA GLU A 101 -3.58 -1.88 -13.90
C GLU A 101 -2.78 -2.93 -13.12
N ASP A 102 -3.47 -3.60 -12.22
CA ASP A 102 -2.96 -4.61 -11.29
C ASP A 102 -1.93 -4.12 -10.27
N GLN A 103 -1.72 -2.80 -10.15
CA GLN A 103 -0.86 -2.22 -9.12
C GLN A 103 -1.66 -1.81 -7.89
N LEU A 104 -1.07 -2.05 -6.71
CA LEU A 104 -1.55 -1.45 -5.47
C LEU A 104 -1.19 0.03 -5.46
N VAL A 105 -2.19 0.87 -5.22
CA VAL A 105 -1.97 2.29 -4.94
C VAL A 105 -2.70 2.72 -3.67
N ILE A 106 -2.10 3.68 -2.99
CA ILE A 106 -2.69 4.35 -1.84
C ILE A 106 -2.95 5.81 -2.23
N VAL A 107 -4.15 6.27 -1.99
CA VAL A 107 -4.59 7.61 -2.39
C VAL A 107 -4.99 8.42 -1.18
N GLU A 108 -4.40 9.58 -1.01
CA GLU A 108 -4.93 10.62 -0.12
C GLU A 108 -6.08 11.31 -0.86
N ALA A 109 -7.31 10.99 -0.47
CA ALA A 109 -8.50 11.31 -1.23
C ALA A 109 -9.40 12.31 -0.50
N LYS A 110 -9.88 13.30 -1.25
CA LYS A 110 -10.96 14.17 -0.84
C LYS A 110 -12.28 13.62 -1.34
N ILE A 111 -13.25 13.45 -0.44
CA ILE A 111 -14.55 12.86 -0.75
C ILE A 111 -15.63 13.91 -0.56
N THR A 112 -16.33 14.22 -1.63
CA THR A 112 -17.42 15.19 -1.64
C THR A 112 -18.70 14.60 -2.21
N PRO A 113 -19.89 15.09 -1.82
CA PRO A 113 -21.12 14.67 -2.48
C PRO A 113 -21.10 15.10 -3.94
N ARG A 114 -21.54 14.23 -4.83
CA ARG A 114 -21.83 14.57 -6.22
C ARG A 114 -23.31 14.92 -6.33
N MET A 115 -23.58 16.16 -6.64
CA MET A 115 -24.95 16.66 -6.82
C MET A 115 -25.32 16.63 -8.30
N GLY A 116 -26.55 16.25 -8.60
CA GLY A 116 -27.15 16.35 -9.93
C GLY A 116 -27.62 17.77 -10.26
N GLU A 117 -28.09 17.99 -11.48
CA GLU A 117 -28.57 19.31 -11.96
C GLU A 117 -29.78 19.82 -11.16
N GLY A 118 -30.56 18.91 -10.59
CA GLY A 118 -31.72 19.24 -9.72
C GLY A 118 -31.37 19.37 -8.24
N GLY A 119 -30.09 19.26 -7.85
CA GLY A 119 -29.64 19.32 -6.45
C GLY A 119 -29.82 18.02 -5.67
N GLU A 120 -30.18 16.93 -6.31
CA GLU A 120 -30.25 15.59 -5.71
C GLU A 120 -28.84 14.98 -5.57
N LEU A 121 -28.66 14.15 -4.54
CA LEU A 121 -27.42 13.42 -4.33
C LEU A 121 -27.32 12.25 -5.34
N GLN A 122 -26.34 12.33 -6.25
CA GLN A 122 -26.09 11.30 -7.26
C GLN A 122 -24.93 10.35 -6.91
N GLY A 123 -24.35 10.50 -5.72
CA GLY A 123 -23.26 9.66 -5.26
C GLY A 123 -22.08 10.46 -4.69
N LEU A 124 -20.90 9.87 -4.77
CA LEU A 124 -19.66 10.47 -4.28
C LEU A 124 -18.78 10.92 -5.43
N ARG A 125 -18.08 12.03 -5.22
CA ARG A 125 -16.93 12.43 -6.02
C ARG A 125 -15.69 12.25 -5.17
N ILE A 126 -14.81 11.37 -5.59
CA ILE A 126 -13.54 11.06 -4.94
C ILE A 126 -12.43 11.65 -5.80
N SER A 127 -11.66 12.58 -5.25
CA SER A 127 -10.54 13.22 -5.96
C SER A 127 -9.24 12.98 -5.21
N ALA A 128 -8.20 12.57 -5.93
CA ALA A 128 -6.88 12.37 -5.36
C ALA A 128 -6.19 13.69 -5.10
N GLU A 129 -5.70 13.91 -3.90
CA GLU A 129 -4.77 14.97 -3.53
C GLU A 129 -3.32 14.50 -3.68
N ALA A 130 -3.05 13.22 -3.34
CA ALA A 130 -1.78 12.56 -3.58
C ALA A 130 -1.98 11.06 -3.83
N VAL A 131 -1.03 10.44 -4.53
CA VAL A 131 -1.00 9.00 -4.80
C VAL A 131 0.37 8.46 -4.39
N PHE A 132 0.37 7.34 -3.70
CA PHE A 132 1.56 6.69 -3.16
C PHE A 132 1.61 5.23 -3.59
N ASP A 133 2.80 4.70 -3.76
CA ASP A 133 3.08 3.28 -3.66
C ASP A 133 3.31 2.89 -2.19
N LEU A 134 3.39 1.60 -1.91
CA LEU A 134 3.63 1.09 -0.57
C LEU A 134 4.98 1.56 0.01
N PRO A 135 6.11 1.57 -0.73
CA PRO A 135 7.37 2.14 -0.26
C PRO A 135 7.27 3.61 0.15
N ALA A 136 6.59 4.44 -0.63
CA ALA A 136 6.41 5.86 -0.29
C ALA A 136 5.53 6.04 0.96
N LEU A 137 4.48 5.21 1.10
CA LEU A 137 3.65 5.20 2.30
C LEU A 137 4.48 4.81 3.54
N ARG A 138 5.30 3.78 3.44
CA ARG A 138 6.21 3.35 4.52
C ARG A 138 7.15 4.48 4.93
N ARG A 139 7.82 5.13 3.97
CA ARG A 139 8.71 6.28 4.25
C ARG A 139 7.99 7.42 4.96
N ARG A 140 6.72 7.68 4.61
CA ARG A 140 5.94 8.78 5.18
C ARG A 140 5.39 8.49 6.58
N HIS A 141 5.01 7.23 6.86
CA HIS A 141 4.24 6.86 8.05
C HIS A 141 4.93 5.87 8.97
N ALA A 142 5.93 5.12 8.51
CA ALA A 142 6.67 4.22 9.38
C ALA A 142 7.39 5.01 10.48
N ARG A 143 7.32 4.50 11.70
CA ARG A 143 7.96 5.10 12.88
C ARG A 143 9.07 4.24 13.45
N VAL A 144 9.01 2.94 13.20
CA VAL A 144 9.94 1.95 13.72
C VAL A 144 9.97 0.74 12.79
N LEU A 145 11.13 0.14 12.62
CA LEU A 145 11.31 -1.15 11.97
C LEU A 145 11.43 -2.22 13.07
N ARG A 146 10.52 -3.20 13.10
CA ARG A 146 10.56 -4.30 14.05
C ARG A 146 11.11 -5.55 13.37
N LEU A 147 12.13 -6.16 13.96
CA LEU A 147 12.75 -7.40 13.50
C LEU A 147 12.45 -8.50 14.50
N ALA A 148 11.68 -9.52 14.08
CA ALA A 148 11.41 -10.67 14.92
C ALA A 148 12.56 -11.69 14.77
N CYS A 149 13.25 -11.99 15.87
CA CYS A 149 14.34 -12.95 15.92
C CYS A 149 13.95 -14.13 16.79
N ASN A 150 13.95 -15.32 16.20
CA ASN A 150 13.63 -16.57 16.90
C ASN A 150 14.92 -17.34 17.22
N GLY A 151 15.35 -17.35 18.47
CA GLY A 151 16.29 -18.30 19.07
C GLY A 151 17.69 -18.48 18.50
N GLY A 152 17.93 -18.14 17.26
CA GLY A 152 19.21 -18.33 16.55
C GLY A 152 19.76 -17.04 15.93
N ALA A 153 19.32 -15.88 16.41
CA ALA A 153 19.79 -14.61 15.88
C ALA A 153 21.28 -14.40 16.16
N ASP A 154 22.08 -14.43 15.11
CA ASP A 154 23.49 -14.07 15.17
C ASP A 154 23.61 -12.56 14.89
N ALA A 155 24.27 -11.83 15.79
CA ALA A 155 24.53 -10.40 15.67
C ALA A 155 25.25 -10.05 14.35
N LYS A 156 26.12 -10.93 13.86
CA LYS A 156 26.82 -10.76 12.59
C LYS A 156 25.84 -10.81 11.41
N ARG A 157 24.92 -11.77 11.41
CA ARG A 157 23.89 -11.90 10.38
C ARG A 157 22.96 -10.70 10.37
N LEU A 158 22.58 -10.21 11.56
CA LEU A 158 21.77 -8.99 11.69
C LEU A 158 22.50 -7.76 11.13
N TYR A 159 23.81 -7.65 11.40
CA TYR A 159 24.63 -6.59 10.84
C TYR A 159 24.68 -6.64 9.31
N GLU A 160 24.97 -7.82 8.75
CA GLU A 160 25.04 -8.03 7.29
C GLU A 160 23.69 -7.72 6.60
N LEU A 161 22.58 -8.10 7.25
CA LEU A 161 21.21 -7.81 6.78
C LEU A 161 20.92 -6.31 6.70
N LEU A 162 21.29 -5.57 7.73
CA LEU A 162 20.95 -4.15 7.88
C LEU A 162 21.94 -3.21 7.20
N ALA A 163 23.19 -3.63 7.00
CA ALA A 163 24.25 -2.79 6.46
C ALA A 163 23.91 -2.07 5.14
N PRO A 164 23.26 -2.71 4.14
CA PRO A 164 22.92 -2.06 2.88
C PRO A 164 21.86 -0.95 3.00
N PHE A 165 21.09 -0.94 4.10
CA PHE A 165 19.96 -0.02 4.31
C PHE A 165 20.30 1.13 5.25
N ARG A 166 21.56 1.22 5.65
CA ARG A 166 22.09 2.26 6.54
C ARG A 166 22.93 3.26 5.75
N PRO A 167 22.97 4.54 6.17
CA PRO A 167 22.15 5.14 7.23
C PRO A 167 20.71 5.39 6.78
N GLY A 168 19.79 5.41 7.76
CA GLY A 168 18.36 5.63 7.51
C GLY A 168 17.70 6.50 8.57
N VAL A 169 16.38 6.58 8.50
CA VAL A 169 15.58 7.44 9.40
C VAL A 169 14.80 6.64 10.46
N LEU A 170 14.54 5.34 10.20
CA LEU A 170 13.73 4.54 11.11
C LEU A 170 14.58 3.92 12.22
N PRO A 171 14.21 4.11 13.49
CA PRO A 171 14.75 3.32 14.59
C PRO A 171 14.40 1.84 14.40
N ILE A 172 15.28 0.97 14.86
CA ILE A 172 15.14 -0.47 14.76
C ILE A 172 14.94 -1.06 16.15
N VAL A 173 13.89 -1.86 16.31
CA VAL A 173 13.61 -2.65 17.50
C VAL A 173 13.71 -4.14 17.14
N VAL A 174 14.59 -4.85 17.83
CA VAL A 174 14.71 -6.30 17.70
C VAL A 174 13.84 -6.96 18.77
N GLU A 175 12.84 -7.70 18.33
CA GLU A 175 12.01 -8.55 19.19
C GLU A 175 12.64 -9.94 19.23
N TYR A 176 13.24 -10.28 20.34
CA TYR A 176 13.87 -11.59 20.54
C TYR A 176 12.92 -12.56 21.26
N ARG A 177 12.72 -13.74 20.69
CA ARG A 177 11.91 -14.81 21.29
C ARG A 177 12.74 -16.08 21.39
N ASN A 178 12.93 -16.60 22.62
CA ASN A 178 13.62 -17.86 22.85
C ASN A 178 13.06 -18.56 24.08
N HIS A 179 12.72 -19.86 23.96
CA HIS A 179 12.26 -20.73 25.05
C HIS A 179 11.22 -20.09 25.99
N GLY A 180 10.23 -19.35 25.45
CA GLY A 180 9.18 -18.70 26.24
C GLY A 180 9.57 -17.36 26.85
N VAL A 181 10.78 -16.87 26.62
CA VAL A 181 11.22 -15.53 26.98
C VAL A 181 11.13 -14.62 25.75
N THR A 182 10.53 -13.47 25.94
CA THR A 182 10.50 -12.39 24.94
C THR A 182 11.21 -11.18 25.49
N GLY A 183 12.01 -10.51 24.66
CA GLY A 183 12.66 -9.26 24.98
C GLY A 183 12.65 -8.32 23.77
N GLU A 184 12.63 -7.03 24.03
CA GLU A 184 12.80 -6.00 23.01
C GLU A 184 14.13 -5.29 23.25
N LEU A 185 14.87 -5.08 22.15
CA LEU A 185 16.13 -4.30 22.14
C LEU A 185 16.03 -3.24 21.09
N GLU A 186 16.06 -1.97 21.48
CA GLU A 186 16.22 -0.85 20.54
C GLU A 186 17.70 -0.71 20.18
N LEU A 187 17.98 -0.69 18.87
CA LEU A 187 19.33 -0.50 18.39
C LEU A 187 19.74 0.99 18.46
N PRO A 188 21.05 1.28 18.62
CA PRO A 188 21.54 2.64 18.68
C PRO A 188 21.21 3.47 17.43
N GLU A 189 21.28 4.78 17.52
CA GLU A 189 20.89 5.71 16.43
C GLU A 189 21.67 5.50 15.13
N ASP A 190 22.91 5.10 15.22
CA ASP A 190 23.75 4.77 14.07
C ASP A 190 23.31 3.51 13.31
N TRP A 191 22.31 2.77 13.87
CA TRP A 191 21.68 1.61 13.25
C TRP A 191 20.36 1.92 12.54
N ARG A 192 19.91 3.14 12.54
CA ARG A 192 18.69 3.53 11.83
C ARG A 192 18.76 3.10 10.37
N ALA A 193 17.67 2.54 9.85
CA ALA A 193 17.57 2.03 8.48
C ALA A 193 16.54 2.79 7.64
N THR A 194 16.72 2.72 6.32
CA THR A 194 15.70 3.14 5.36
C THR A 194 14.78 1.97 5.08
N PRO A 195 13.44 2.14 5.18
CA PRO A 195 12.51 1.06 4.85
C PRO A 195 12.57 0.78 3.36
N ASP A 196 12.92 -0.45 3.01
CA ASP A 196 13.01 -0.95 1.65
C ASP A 196 12.27 -2.28 1.53
N ASP A 197 11.65 -2.54 0.38
CA ASP A 197 10.87 -3.76 0.16
C ASP A 197 11.74 -5.01 0.24
N THR A 198 13.01 -4.90 -0.18
CA THR A 198 13.95 -6.03 -0.10
C THR A 198 14.32 -6.37 1.33
N LEU A 199 14.39 -5.36 2.22
CA LEU A 199 14.61 -5.59 3.65
C LEU A 199 13.39 -6.25 4.31
N ILE A 200 12.18 -5.80 3.95
CA ILE A 200 10.93 -6.28 4.55
C ILE A 200 10.59 -7.71 4.09
N ALA A 201 10.94 -8.06 2.86
CA ALA A 201 10.69 -9.38 2.28
C ALA A 201 11.69 -10.46 2.74
N GLN A 202 12.75 -10.11 3.47
CA GLN A 202 13.73 -11.10 3.93
C GLN A 202 13.16 -11.90 5.12
N PRO A 203 13.19 -13.25 5.05
CA PRO A 203 12.82 -14.07 6.19
C PRO A 203 13.83 -13.86 7.32
N ALA A 204 13.32 -13.69 8.52
CA ALA A 204 14.10 -13.57 9.74
C ALA A 204 14.82 -14.89 10.11
#